data_8e977197fa54199898b1ab41843d4939
#
_entry.id   8e977197fa54199898b1ab41843d4939
#
_cell.length_a   1.000
_cell.length_b   1.000
_cell.length_c   1.000
_cell.angle_alpha   90.00
_cell.angle_beta   90.00
_cell.angle_gamma   90.00
#
_symmetry.space_group_name_H-M   'P 1'
#
loop_
_entity.id
_entity.type
_entity.pdbx_description
1 polymer ?
#
loop_
_entity_poly.entity_id
_entity_poly.type
_entity_poly.pdbx_seq_one_letter_code
_entity_poly.pdbx_strand_id
1 'polypeptide(L)'
;MKTFDKSHADFKANIAEGLDMILDFVANMSVAGTIGIGTAAKTKVKVLTAINFLYHGEPKTIAANTEVAFTATTDDITAHATVDQDRTYLLVSNGTTTKLVAGVQADTGLSEDPSEELIGDNTVLGRIVLTVANGSTDFDASTDLLDAAHITDVYEMEGLYAPRFSDIM
;
A
#
# COMPACT_ATOMS: atom_id res chain seq x y z
N MET A 1 39.46 28.45 -21.36
CA MET A 1 38.82 27.32 -21.98
C MET A 1 39.13 25.96 -21.33
N LYS A 2 40.20 25.81 -20.54
CA LYS A 2 40.51 24.55 -19.82
C LYS A 2 39.75 24.32 -18.51
N THR A 3 39.11 25.33 -17.96
CA THR A 3 38.31 25.22 -16.72
C THR A 3 36.87 24.72 -16.93
N PHE A 4 36.36 24.88 -18.16
CA PHE A 4 35.02 24.45 -18.49
C PHE A 4 34.90 22.91 -18.65
N ASP A 5 35.92 22.26 -19.17
CA ASP A 5 35.96 20.83 -19.37
C ASP A 5 36.07 20.04 -18.06
N LYS A 6 36.83 20.55 -17.08
CA LYS A 6 36.93 19.91 -15.76
C LYS A 6 35.64 20.01 -14.96
N SER A 7 35.02 21.19 -14.96
CA SER A 7 33.74 21.37 -14.27
C SER A 7 32.61 20.53 -14.89
N HIS A 8 32.66 20.28 -16.21
CA HIS A 8 31.68 19.48 -16.91
C HIS A 8 31.87 17.97 -16.68
N ALA A 9 33.14 17.52 -16.59
CA ALA A 9 33.46 16.14 -16.25
C ALA A 9 33.11 15.83 -14.79
N ASP A 10 33.43 16.74 -13.87
CA ASP A 10 33.10 16.62 -12.45
C ASP A 10 31.57 16.67 -12.25
N PHE A 11 30.87 17.51 -13.01
CA PHE A 11 29.40 17.56 -12.98
C PHE A 11 28.74 16.24 -13.46
N LYS A 12 29.26 15.66 -14.58
CA LYS A 12 28.79 14.36 -15.08
C LYS A 12 29.09 13.23 -14.11
N ALA A 13 30.27 13.22 -13.49
CA ALA A 13 30.66 12.24 -12.51
C ALA A 13 29.76 12.32 -11.27
N ASN A 14 29.49 13.52 -10.76
CA ASN A 14 28.61 13.74 -9.61
C ASN A 14 27.15 13.34 -9.89
N ILE A 15 26.66 13.59 -11.14
CA ILE A 15 25.32 13.11 -11.53
C ILE A 15 25.30 11.60 -11.64
N ALA A 16 26.31 10.97 -12.24
CA ALA A 16 26.38 9.53 -12.35
C ALA A 16 26.44 8.86 -10.97
N GLU A 17 27.26 9.38 -10.06
CA GLU A 17 27.38 8.92 -8.68
C GLU A 17 26.05 9.12 -7.92
N GLY A 18 25.38 10.25 -8.08
CA GLY A 18 24.08 10.51 -7.51
C GLY A 18 22.98 9.57 -8.05
N LEU A 19 23.02 9.27 -9.35
CA LEU A 19 22.10 8.30 -9.98
C LEU A 19 22.37 6.88 -9.50
N ASP A 20 23.65 6.48 -9.38
CA ASP A 20 24.02 5.16 -8.86
C ASP A 20 23.57 5.01 -7.38
N MET A 21 23.75 6.05 -6.57
CA MET A 21 23.22 6.06 -5.19
C MET A 21 21.69 5.94 -5.15
N ILE A 22 20.98 6.62 -6.04
CA ILE A 22 19.51 6.52 -6.14
C ILE A 22 19.10 5.12 -6.61
N LEU A 23 19.80 4.55 -7.59
CA LEU A 23 19.52 3.21 -8.10
C LEU A 23 19.82 2.13 -7.07
N ASP A 24 20.94 2.23 -6.34
CA ASP A 24 21.26 1.34 -5.23
C ASP A 24 20.25 1.47 -4.09
N PHE A 25 19.81 2.68 -3.82
CA PHE A 25 18.79 2.95 -2.82
C PHE A 25 17.43 2.36 -3.22
N VAL A 26 17.00 2.54 -4.47
CA VAL A 26 15.76 1.96 -5.03
C VAL A 26 15.86 0.44 -5.11
N ALA A 27 17.01 -0.11 -5.52
CA ALA A 27 17.22 -1.56 -5.59
C ALA A 27 17.22 -2.22 -4.21
N ASN A 28 17.79 -1.55 -3.20
CA ASN A 28 17.80 -2.03 -1.81
C ASN A 28 16.46 -1.79 -1.08
N MET A 29 15.57 -1.01 -1.66
CA MET A 29 14.22 -0.76 -1.17
C MET A 29 13.16 -1.61 -1.86
N SER A 30 13.56 -2.70 -2.51
CA SER A 30 12.58 -3.68 -2.96
C SER A 30 11.78 -4.15 -1.75
N VAL A 31 10.55 -3.68 -1.65
CA VAL A 31 9.63 -4.02 -0.57
C VAL A 31 9.36 -5.51 -0.62
N ALA A 32 10.16 -6.27 0.09
CA ALA A 32 9.95 -7.68 0.28
C ALA A 32 8.96 -7.94 1.44
N GLY A 33 8.02 -7.01 1.65
CA GLY A 33 6.99 -7.17 2.64
C GLY A 33 5.85 -8.05 2.15
N THR A 34 5.18 -8.72 3.05
CA THR A 34 3.91 -9.41 2.78
C THR A 34 2.89 -9.03 3.83
N ILE A 35 1.64 -8.92 3.41
CA ILE A 35 0.50 -8.65 4.27
C ILE A 35 -0.50 -9.80 4.19
N GLY A 36 -1.34 -9.95 5.18
CA GLY A 36 -2.34 -10.99 5.24
C GLY A 36 -3.26 -10.84 6.46
N ILE A 37 -4.00 -11.87 6.78
CA ILE A 37 -4.92 -11.88 7.93
C ILE A 37 -4.13 -11.89 9.24
N GLY A 38 -4.58 -11.13 10.23
CA GLY A 38 -4.06 -11.15 11.59
C GLY A 38 -4.20 -12.52 12.24
N THR A 39 -3.18 -12.93 12.98
CA THR A 39 -3.18 -14.25 13.66
C THR A 39 -3.81 -14.19 15.04
N ALA A 40 -3.63 -13.09 15.76
CA ALA A 40 -4.22 -12.89 17.08
C ALA A 40 -5.64 -12.31 17.00
N ALA A 41 -5.86 -11.41 16.03
CA ALA A 41 -7.17 -10.83 15.75
C ALA A 41 -7.43 -10.92 14.25
N LYS A 42 -8.20 -11.90 13.82
CA LYS A 42 -8.56 -12.11 12.41
C LYS A 42 -9.43 -11.00 11.81
N THR A 43 -9.84 -10.04 12.62
CA THR A 43 -10.52 -8.80 12.22
C THR A 43 -9.56 -7.71 11.72
N LYS A 44 -8.27 -8.00 11.61
CA LYS A 44 -7.23 -7.03 11.24
C LYS A 44 -6.36 -7.55 10.12
N VAL A 45 -5.80 -6.61 9.36
CA VAL A 45 -4.70 -6.89 8.44
C VAL A 45 -3.39 -6.94 9.22
N LYS A 46 -2.52 -7.87 8.88
CA LYS A 46 -1.23 -8.07 9.53
C LYS A 46 -0.10 -7.95 8.51
N VAL A 47 0.95 -7.25 8.90
CA VAL A 47 2.24 -7.26 8.21
C VAL A 47 2.95 -8.57 8.58
N LEU A 48 3.07 -9.50 7.64
CA LEU A 48 3.67 -10.81 7.87
C LEU A 48 5.20 -10.76 7.87
N THR A 49 5.78 -10.01 6.93
CA THR A 49 7.22 -9.69 6.89
C THR A 49 7.42 -8.19 6.91
N ALA A 50 8.49 -7.73 7.52
CA ALA A 50 8.76 -6.29 7.66
C ALA A 50 8.74 -5.58 6.30
N ILE A 51 8.09 -4.42 6.24
CA ILE A 51 7.99 -3.57 5.06
C ILE A 51 8.94 -2.41 5.23
N ASN A 52 9.90 -2.28 4.31
CA ASN A 52 10.79 -1.13 4.23
C ASN A 52 10.33 -0.20 3.09
N PHE A 53 10.26 1.08 3.34
CA PHE A 53 9.80 2.06 2.36
C PHE A 53 10.43 3.43 2.58
N LEU A 54 10.26 4.32 1.61
CA LEU A 54 10.66 5.72 1.71
C LEU A 54 9.46 6.60 2.03
N TYR A 55 9.67 7.49 2.97
CA TYR A 55 8.75 8.59 3.23
C TYR A 55 9.54 9.90 3.21
N HIS A 56 9.23 10.79 2.25
CA HIS A 56 9.99 12.03 2.00
C HIS A 56 11.51 11.83 1.87
N GLY A 57 11.92 10.74 1.22
CA GLY A 57 13.33 10.41 1.04
C GLY A 57 14.02 9.79 2.27
N GLU A 58 13.32 9.60 3.37
CA GLU A 58 13.82 8.93 4.56
C GLU A 58 13.41 7.46 4.60
N PRO A 59 14.32 6.53 4.88
CA PRO A 59 13.98 5.12 5.05
C PRO A 59 13.13 4.92 6.31
N LYS A 60 12.04 4.21 6.15
CA LYS A 60 11.11 3.83 7.21
C LYS A 60 10.86 2.33 7.17
N THR A 61 10.49 1.75 8.29
CA THR A 61 10.20 0.33 8.41
C THR A 61 8.94 0.10 9.24
N ILE A 62 8.05 -0.74 8.73
CA ILE A 62 6.97 -1.33 9.54
C ILE A 62 7.43 -2.72 9.96
N ALA A 63 7.45 -2.98 11.25
CA ALA A 63 7.88 -4.26 11.79
C ALA A 63 6.93 -5.40 11.37
N ALA A 64 7.49 -6.59 11.19
CA ALA A 64 6.67 -7.79 11.08
C ALA A 64 5.77 -7.95 12.32
N ASN A 65 4.62 -8.56 12.13
CA ASN A 65 3.57 -8.74 13.12
C ASN A 65 2.82 -7.46 13.55
N THR A 66 3.05 -6.33 12.87
CA THR A 66 2.21 -5.15 13.05
C THR A 66 0.80 -5.45 12.54
N GLU A 67 -0.20 -5.23 13.37
CA GLU A 67 -1.61 -5.38 13.00
C GLU A 67 -2.25 -4.01 12.78
N VAL A 68 -3.01 -3.88 11.69
CA VAL A 68 -3.70 -2.65 11.29
C VAL A 68 -5.20 -2.94 11.23
N ALA A 69 -5.97 -2.20 12.03
CA ALA A 69 -7.40 -2.34 12.09
C ALA A 69 -8.10 -1.54 10.97
N PHE A 70 -9.25 -2.03 10.54
CA PHE A 70 -10.21 -1.25 9.79
C PHE A 70 -10.85 -0.18 10.67
N THR A 71 -11.43 0.84 10.06
CA THR A 71 -12.20 1.87 10.77
C THR A 71 -13.65 1.40 10.88
N ALA A 72 -14.12 1.23 12.11
CA ALA A 72 -15.48 0.79 12.37
C ALA A 72 -16.51 1.67 11.63
N THR A 73 -17.52 1.06 11.07
CA THR A 73 -18.62 1.65 10.29
C THR A 73 -18.23 2.34 8.97
N THR A 74 -17.04 2.90 8.87
CA THR A 74 -16.56 3.56 7.65
C THR A 74 -16.07 2.54 6.62
N ASP A 75 -15.51 1.44 7.10
CA ASP A 75 -14.89 0.41 6.27
C ASP A 75 -15.82 -0.81 6.05
N ASP A 76 -17.06 -0.75 6.53
CA ASP A 76 -18.07 -1.81 6.34
C ASP A 76 -18.41 -1.98 4.86
N ILE A 77 -18.79 -3.22 4.48
CA ILE A 77 -19.27 -3.54 3.14
C ILE A 77 -20.69 -4.04 3.24
N THR A 78 -21.62 -3.38 2.57
CA THR A 78 -23.01 -3.80 2.49
C THR A 78 -23.17 -4.89 1.44
N ALA A 79 -23.68 -6.06 1.81
CA ALA A 79 -23.94 -7.14 0.88
C ALA A 79 -25.08 -6.78 -0.08
N HIS A 80 -25.02 -7.30 -1.30
CA HIS A 80 -26.08 -7.15 -2.29
C HIS A 80 -26.79 -8.49 -2.49
N ALA A 81 -28.08 -8.43 -2.84
CA ALA A 81 -28.90 -9.64 -2.92
C ALA A 81 -28.50 -10.59 -4.06
N THR A 82 -27.91 -10.08 -5.14
CA THR A 82 -27.69 -10.82 -6.39
C THR A 82 -26.29 -10.70 -6.98
N VAL A 83 -25.46 -9.80 -6.46
CA VAL A 83 -24.12 -9.55 -6.97
C VAL A 83 -23.16 -9.41 -5.79
N ASP A 84 -22.00 -10.05 -5.88
CA ASP A 84 -20.95 -9.90 -4.89
C ASP A 84 -20.47 -8.44 -4.85
N GLN A 85 -20.11 -7.96 -3.68
CA GLN A 85 -19.67 -6.58 -3.48
C GLN A 85 -18.21 -6.55 -3.10
N ASP A 86 -17.44 -5.72 -3.79
CA ASP A 86 -16.03 -5.49 -3.50
C ASP A 86 -15.80 -4.12 -2.87
N ARG A 87 -14.77 -4.07 -2.03
CA ARG A 87 -14.18 -2.83 -1.56
C ARG A 87 -12.67 -2.94 -1.53
N THR A 88 -12.01 -1.94 -2.09
CA THR A 88 -10.55 -1.83 -2.06
C THR A 88 -10.12 -1.00 -0.87
N TYR A 89 -9.08 -1.46 -0.19
CA TYR A 89 -8.39 -0.75 0.89
C TYR A 89 -6.91 -0.61 0.54
N LEU A 90 -6.34 0.54 0.82
CA LEU A 90 -4.90 0.75 0.70
C LEU A 90 -4.26 0.78 2.09
N LEU A 91 -3.21 -0.02 2.26
CA LEU A 91 -2.34 0.08 3.41
C LEU A 91 -1.38 1.24 3.16
N VAL A 92 -1.47 2.27 3.99
CA VAL A 92 -0.67 3.49 3.84
C VAL A 92 0.09 3.82 5.11
N SER A 93 1.24 4.48 4.98
CA SER A 93 2.03 4.91 6.14
C SER A 93 2.82 6.19 5.86
N ASN A 94 2.98 7.01 6.89
CA ASN A 94 3.88 8.15 6.93
C ASN A 94 5.16 7.88 7.75
N GLY A 95 5.43 6.60 8.04
CA GLY A 95 6.58 6.19 8.84
C GLY A 95 6.37 6.28 10.36
N THR A 96 5.31 6.93 10.82
CA THR A 96 4.91 6.99 12.24
C THR A 96 3.59 6.27 12.45
N THR A 97 2.64 6.50 11.57
CA THR A 97 1.30 5.91 11.62
C THR A 97 1.08 5.05 10.39
N THR A 98 0.57 3.85 10.60
CA THR A 98 0.14 2.94 9.53
C THR A 98 -1.36 2.72 9.67
N LYS A 99 -2.10 2.87 8.57
CA LYS A 99 -3.56 2.74 8.56
C LYS A 99 -4.05 2.13 7.26
N LEU A 100 -5.29 1.65 7.27
CA LEU A 100 -6.04 1.33 6.07
C LEU A 100 -6.84 2.56 5.64
N VAL A 101 -6.97 2.75 4.35
CA VAL A 101 -7.82 3.78 3.73
C VAL A 101 -8.76 3.07 2.77
N ALA A 102 -10.05 3.21 3.00
CA ALA A 102 -11.08 2.55 2.20
C ALA A 102 -11.41 3.34 0.93
N GLY A 103 -11.51 2.63 -0.17
CA GLY A 103 -12.09 3.13 -1.42
C GLY A 103 -13.62 3.03 -1.44
N VAL A 104 -14.19 3.15 -2.62
CA VAL A 104 -15.62 3.07 -2.83
C VAL A 104 -16.05 1.62 -3.03
N GLN A 105 -17.10 1.19 -2.30
CA GLN A 105 -17.72 -0.12 -2.52
C GLN A 105 -18.41 -0.13 -3.89
N ALA A 106 -18.31 -1.25 -4.60
CA ALA A 106 -18.97 -1.48 -5.87
C ALA A 106 -19.21 -2.98 -6.13
N ASP A 107 -19.87 -3.30 -7.22
CA ASP A 107 -20.00 -4.68 -7.70
C ASP A 107 -18.61 -5.27 -7.99
N THR A 108 -18.47 -6.58 -7.87
CA THR A 108 -17.19 -7.30 -8.02
C THR A 108 -16.40 -6.88 -9.26
N GLY A 109 -15.16 -6.51 -9.03
CA GLY A 109 -14.23 -6.05 -10.05
C GLY A 109 -14.40 -4.59 -10.46
N LEU A 110 -15.32 -3.84 -9.85
CA LEU A 110 -15.58 -2.43 -10.13
C LEU A 110 -15.21 -1.49 -8.97
N SER A 111 -14.76 -2.04 -7.83
CA SER A 111 -14.33 -1.20 -6.71
C SER A 111 -13.13 -0.34 -7.10
N GLU A 112 -13.15 0.92 -6.69
CA GLU A 112 -12.10 1.88 -6.97
C GLU A 112 -11.18 2.04 -5.75
N ASP A 113 -9.92 2.33 -6.03
CA ASP A 113 -8.96 2.69 -4.98
C ASP A 113 -9.38 4.00 -4.28
N PRO A 114 -8.98 4.21 -3.03
CA PRO A 114 -9.19 5.49 -2.35
C PRO A 114 -8.62 6.66 -3.14
N SER A 115 -9.31 7.80 -3.10
CA SER A 115 -8.81 9.03 -3.74
C SER A 115 -7.50 9.51 -3.09
N GLU A 116 -6.69 10.26 -3.86
CA GLU A 116 -5.46 10.88 -3.35
C GLU A 116 -5.70 11.78 -2.12
N GLU A 117 -6.86 12.44 -2.05
CA GLU A 117 -7.24 13.25 -0.89
C GLU A 117 -7.38 12.42 0.39
N LEU A 118 -7.94 11.21 0.30
CA LEU A 118 -8.06 10.28 1.43
C LEU A 118 -6.73 9.64 1.83
N ILE A 119 -5.88 9.35 0.85
CA ILE A 119 -4.52 8.86 1.09
C ILE A 119 -3.71 9.93 1.81
N GLY A 120 -3.84 11.20 1.39
CA GLY A 120 -3.12 12.34 1.94
C GLY A 120 -1.61 12.17 1.81
N ASP A 121 -0.88 12.74 2.77
CA ASP A 121 0.58 12.64 2.82
C ASP A 121 1.05 11.30 3.43
N ASN A 122 0.76 10.21 2.72
CA ASN A 122 1.19 8.86 3.09
C ASN A 122 1.72 8.12 1.87
N THR A 123 2.64 7.20 2.09
CA THR A 123 3.11 6.26 1.06
C THR A 123 2.17 5.06 1.03
N VAL A 124 1.72 4.68 -0.16
CA VAL A 124 0.96 3.44 -0.39
C VAL A 124 1.91 2.26 -0.36
N LEU A 125 1.60 1.25 0.42
CA LEU A 125 2.45 0.09 0.68
C LEU A 125 1.85 -1.21 0.18
N GLY A 126 0.53 -1.29 0.15
CA GLY A 126 -0.17 -2.48 -0.31
C GLY A 126 -1.65 -2.23 -0.53
N ARG A 127 -2.28 -3.15 -1.23
CA ARG A 127 -3.68 -3.14 -1.61
C ARG A 127 -4.36 -4.40 -1.06
N ILE A 128 -5.54 -4.23 -0.51
CA ILE A 128 -6.39 -5.30 -0.04
C ILE A 128 -7.74 -5.15 -0.74
N VAL A 129 -8.23 -6.21 -1.34
CA VAL A 129 -9.59 -6.26 -1.88
C VAL A 129 -10.37 -7.26 -1.04
N LEU A 130 -11.46 -6.80 -0.43
CA LEU A 130 -12.42 -7.66 0.24
C LEU A 130 -13.66 -7.78 -0.63
N THR A 131 -14.10 -9.01 -0.82
CA THR A 131 -15.32 -9.36 -1.53
C THR A 131 -16.32 -9.99 -0.57
N VAL A 132 -17.51 -9.44 -0.50
CA VAL A 132 -18.64 -9.99 0.26
C VAL A 132 -19.59 -10.72 -0.69
N ALA A 133 -19.85 -11.99 -0.42
CA ALA A 133 -20.68 -12.82 -1.28
C ALA A 133 -22.13 -12.31 -1.33
N ASN A 134 -22.76 -12.42 -2.50
CA ASN A 134 -24.15 -12.01 -2.70
C ASN A 134 -25.10 -12.82 -1.79
N GLY A 135 -26.16 -12.16 -1.36
CA GLY A 135 -27.19 -12.77 -0.50
C GLY A 135 -26.68 -13.16 0.91
N SER A 136 -25.46 -12.76 1.27
CA SER A 136 -24.89 -12.96 2.59
C SER A 136 -25.24 -11.82 3.57
N THR A 137 -24.65 -11.85 4.76
CA THR A 137 -24.64 -10.72 5.69
C THR A 137 -23.63 -9.69 5.27
N ASP A 138 -23.84 -8.43 5.65
CA ASP A 138 -22.85 -7.35 5.51
C ASP A 138 -21.55 -7.71 6.22
N PHE A 139 -20.45 -7.16 5.75
CA PHE A 139 -19.17 -7.18 6.48
C PHE A 139 -19.13 -6.01 7.45
N ASP A 140 -19.02 -6.31 8.74
CA ASP A 140 -18.77 -5.34 9.81
C ASP A 140 -17.26 -5.30 10.11
N ALA A 141 -16.62 -4.21 9.74
CA ALA A 141 -15.19 -4.00 9.86
C ALA A 141 -14.64 -4.08 11.30
N SER A 142 -15.52 -3.95 12.30
CA SER A 142 -15.14 -4.00 13.72
C SER A 142 -15.20 -5.39 14.34
N THR A 143 -16.02 -6.28 13.80
CA THR A 143 -16.36 -7.56 14.44
C THR A 143 -16.15 -8.78 13.57
N ASP A 144 -16.26 -8.65 12.25
CA ASP A 144 -16.21 -9.79 11.36
C ASP A 144 -14.78 -10.28 11.12
N LEU A 145 -14.68 -11.59 10.98
CA LEU A 145 -13.39 -12.23 10.70
C LEU A 145 -13.14 -12.21 9.20
N LEU A 146 -11.93 -11.82 8.79
CA LEU A 146 -11.52 -11.79 7.39
C LEU A 146 -11.51 -13.18 6.73
N ASP A 147 -11.46 -14.26 7.53
CA ASP A 147 -11.58 -15.64 7.07
C ASP A 147 -13.01 -16.22 7.21
N ALA A 148 -14.01 -15.37 7.37
CA ALA A 148 -15.40 -15.81 7.39
C ALA A 148 -15.81 -16.37 6.01
N ALA A 149 -16.68 -17.38 6.00
CA ALA A 149 -17.02 -18.12 4.79
C ALA A 149 -17.69 -17.28 3.67
N HIS A 150 -18.23 -16.11 4.00
CA HIS A 150 -18.86 -15.19 3.05
C HIS A 150 -17.93 -14.06 2.60
N ILE A 151 -16.67 -14.05 3.07
CA ILE A 151 -15.67 -13.05 2.75
C ILE A 151 -14.55 -13.71 1.97
N THR A 152 -14.13 -13.08 0.88
CA THR A 152 -12.92 -13.42 0.14
C THR A 152 -11.97 -12.23 0.18
N ASP A 153 -10.71 -12.47 0.46
CA ASP A 153 -9.70 -11.45 0.60
C ASP A 153 -8.53 -11.69 -0.35
N VAL A 154 -8.04 -10.63 -0.97
CA VAL A 154 -6.85 -10.63 -1.83
C VAL A 154 -5.89 -9.57 -1.31
N TYR A 155 -4.65 -9.95 -1.10
CA TYR A 155 -3.58 -9.08 -0.62
C TYR A 155 -2.51 -8.89 -1.71
N GLU A 156 -2.24 -7.66 -2.04
CA GLU A 156 -1.23 -7.28 -3.01
C GLU A 156 -0.27 -6.29 -2.35
N MET A 157 1.03 -6.48 -2.58
CA MET A 157 2.01 -5.46 -2.20
C MET A 157 2.20 -4.53 -3.38
N GLU A 158 2.06 -3.24 -3.14
CA GLU A 158 2.50 -2.25 -4.12
C GLU A 158 4.02 -2.39 -4.28
N GLY A 159 4.43 -2.91 -5.43
CA GLY A 159 5.83 -2.79 -5.81
C GLY A 159 6.17 -1.31 -5.83
N LEU A 160 7.27 -0.90 -5.18
CA LEU A 160 7.72 0.49 -5.26
C LEU A 160 7.59 0.97 -6.71
N TYR A 161 6.78 2.00 -6.89
CA TYR A 161 6.76 2.75 -8.13
C TYR A 161 8.17 3.33 -8.28
N ALA A 162 9.00 2.62 -9.01
CA ALA A 162 10.19 3.26 -9.56
C ALA A 162 9.65 4.38 -10.44
N PRO A 163 9.88 5.66 -10.11
CA PRO A 163 9.40 6.75 -10.93
C PRO A 163 9.91 6.47 -12.34
N ARG A 164 8.99 6.35 -13.29
CA ARG A 164 9.40 6.17 -14.68
C ARG A 164 10.22 7.40 -15.03
N PHE A 165 11.38 7.19 -15.61
CA PHE A 165 12.25 8.28 -16.09
C PHE A 165 11.52 9.27 -17.02
N SER A 166 10.38 8.88 -17.58
CA SER A 166 9.47 9.73 -18.34
C SER A 166 8.76 10.81 -17.51
N ASP A 167 8.73 10.69 -16.18
CA ASP A 167 8.01 11.61 -15.31
C ASP A 167 8.94 12.70 -14.73
N ILE A 168 10.23 12.64 -15.08
CA ILE A 168 11.27 13.57 -14.60
C ILE A 168 11.80 14.49 -15.72
N MET A 169 11.36 14.34 -16.98
CA MET A 169 11.78 15.18 -18.10
C MET A 169 10.67 16.12 -18.59
#